data_73f8105bd0dae006339a28468b49230b
#
_entry.id   73f8105bd0dae006339a28468b49230b
#
_cell.length_a   1.000
_cell.length_b   1.000
_cell.length_c   1.000
_cell.angle_alpha   90.00
_cell.angle_beta   90.00
_cell.angle_gamma   90.00
#
_symmetry.space_group_name_H-M   'P 1'
#
loop_
_entity.id
_entity.type
_entity.pdbx_description
1 polymer ?
#
loop_
_entity_poly.entity_id
_entity_poly.type
_entity_poly.pdbx_seq_one_letter_code
_entity_poly.pdbx_strand_id
1 'polypeptide(L)'
;MPKYLIQATYTAEGVEGLLSEGGTRRRDAAAKAIKSAGGKVEAFYFAFGKHDAIVLVDLPDNVSAAAASLAINASGAVTTTTTVLLTPGEVDEAVKKSVPYRAPGQ
;
A
#
# COMPACT_ATOMS: atom_id res chain seq x y z
N MET A 1 -2.59 -7.76 12.37
CA MET A 1 -1.89 -6.60 11.79
C MET A 1 -2.85 -5.84 10.89
N PRO A 2 -2.79 -4.50 10.90
CA PRO A 2 -3.58 -3.71 9.96
C PRO A 2 -3.26 -4.04 8.51
N LYS A 3 -4.26 -3.87 7.66
CA LYS A 3 -4.14 -4.09 6.22
C LYS A 3 -4.07 -2.76 5.49
N TYR A 4 -3.29 -2.73 4.43
CA TYR A 4 -3.11 -1.54 3.60
C TYR A 4 -3.23 -1.91 2.14
N LEU A 5 -3.83 -1.02 1.37
CA LEU A 5 -3.84 -1.08 -0.09
C LEU A 5 -2.76 -0.12 -0.60
N ILE A 6 -1.76 -0.65 -1.26
CA ILE A 6 -0.72 0.15 -1.89
C ILE A 6 -0.94 0.12 -3.40
N GLN A 7 -1.11 1.29 -3.99
CA GLN A 7 -1.25 1.44 -5.44
C GLN A 7 -0.04 2.18 -5.94
N ALA A 8 0.67 1.58 -6.87
CA ALA A 8 1.94 2.08 -7.36
C ALA A 8 1.85 2.50 -8.83
N THR A 9 2.49 3.62 -9.14
CA THR A 9 2.65 4.10 -10.50
C THR A 9 4.14 4.19 -10.79
N TYR A 10 4.60 3.51 -11.83
CA TYR A 10 6.01 3.54 -12.21
C TYR A 10 6.33 4.81 -12.99
N THR A 11 7.50 5.38 -12.72
CA THR A 11 8.10 6.41 -13.56
C THR A 11 8.65 5.74 -14.82
N ALA A 12 9.12 6.52 -15.78
CA ALA A 12 9.79 5.96 -16.97
C ALA A 12 10.97 5.06 -16.57
N GLU A 13 11.75 5.48 -15.59
CA GLU A 13 12.86 4.70 -15.06
C GLU A 13 12.38 3.38 -14.44
N GLY A 14 11.29 3.42 -13.71
CA GLY A 14 10.69 2.23 -13.12
C GLY A 14 10.17 1.25 -14.15
N VAL A 15 9.57 1.75 -15.22
CA VAL A 15 9.11 0.90 -16.34
C VAL A 15 10.30 0.21 -17.02
N GLU A 16 11.39 0.93 -17.25
CA GLU A 16 12.59 0.34 -17.82
C GLU A 16 13.14 -0.78 -16.95
N GLY A 17 13.14 -0.58 -15.63
CA GLY A 17 13.54 -1.61 -14.68
C GLY A 17 12.62 -2.83 -14.74
N LEU A 18 11.33 -2.62 -14.83
CA LEU A 18 10.35 -3.70 -14.95
C LEU A 18 10.55 -4.50 -16.24
N LEU A 19 10.79 -3.82 -17.35
CA LEU A 19 11.09 -4.48 -18.63
C LEU A 19 12.35 -5.34 -18.55
N SER A 20 13.34 -4.89 -17.78
CA SER A 20 14.60 -5.59 -17.62
C SER A 20 14.48 -6.81 -16.71
N GLU A 21 13.81 -6.69 -15.56
CA GLU A 21 13.79 -7.76 -14.56
C GLU A 21 12.52 -8.63 -14.57
N GLY A 22 11.43 -8.13 -15.14
CA GLY A 22 10.16 -8.85 -15.20
C GLY A 22 9.35 -8.76 -13.92
N GLY A 23 8.11 -9.25 -14.00
CA GLY A 23 7.12 -9.07 -12.94
C GLY A 23 7.41 -9.86 -11.67
N THR A 24 7.90 -11.10 -11.80
CA THR A 24 8.17 -11.95 -10.63
C THR A 24 9.27 -11.38 -9.75
N ARG A 25 10.35 -10.93 -10.35
CA ARG A 25 11.47 -10.31 -9.58
C ARG A 25 11.01 -9.01 -8.92
N ARG A 26 10.18 -8.24 -9.61
CA ARG A 26 9.64 -6.98 -9.05
C ARG A 26 8.76 -7.27 -7.85
N ARG A 27 7.87 -8.26 -7.97
CA ARG A 27 7.03 -8.70 -6.85
C ARG A 27 7.88 -9.17 -5.67
N ASP A 28 8.90 -9.97 -5.93
CA ASP A 28 9.76 -10.52 -4.88
C ASP A 28 10.53 -9.41 -4.16
N ALA A 29 11.00 -8.40 -4.89
CA ALA A 29 11.67 -7.25 -4.31
C ALA A 29 10.73 -6.44 -3.43
N ALA A 30 9.50 -6.22 -3.89
CA ALA A 30 8.48 -5.53 -3.10
C ALA A 30 8.12 -6.31 -1.82
N ALA A 31 7.96 -7.64 -1.96
CA ALA A 31 7.67 -8.51 -0.81
C ALA A 31 8.78 -8.46 0.24
N LYS A 32 10.04 -8.41 -0.21
CA LYS A 32 11.19 -8.29 0.68
C LYS A 32 11.19 -6.95 1.42
N ALA A 33 10.86 -5.87 0.74
CA ALA A 33 10.76 -4.55 1.36
C ALA A 33 9.68 -4.52 2.44
N ILE A 34 8.51 -5.07 2.16
CA ILE A 34 7.40 -5.14 3.13
C ILE A 34 7.79 -6.03 4.32
N LYS A 35 8.46 -7.15 4.08
CA LYS A 35 8.95 -8.01 5.15
C LYS A 35 9.96 -7.29 6.04
N SER A 36 10.83 -6.48 5.45
CA SER A 36 11.80 -5.66 6.20
C SER A 36 11.10 -4.65 7.12
N ALA A 37 9.92 -4.19 6.75
CA ALA A 37 9.12 -3.28 7.58
C ALA A 37 8.27 -4.02 8.61
N GLY A 38 8.41 -5.33 8.71
CA GLY A 38 7.71 -6.15 9.71
C GLY A 38 6.40 -6.74 9.23
N GLY A 39 6.09 -6.64 7.95
CA GLY A 39 4.83 -7.10 7.39
C GLY A 39 4.96 -8.24 6.39
N LYS A 40 3.92 -8.43 5.63
CA LYS A 40 3.89 -9.43 4.55
C LYS A 40 2.96 -8.96 3.44
N VAL A 41 3.25 -9.41 2.23
CA VAL A 41 2.39 -9.19 1.07
C VAL A 41 1.31 -10.27 1.06
N GLU A 42 0.05 -9.85 1.04
CA GLU A 42 -1.09 -10.76 0.92
C GLU A 42 -1.40 -11.04 -0.54
N ALA A 43 -1.38 -10.01 -1.38
CA ALA A 43 -1.67 -10.13 -2.81
C ALA A 43 -0.91 -9.07 -3.58
N PHE A 44 -0.49 -9.41 -4.78
CA PHE A 44 0.23 -8.50 -5.68
C PHE A 44 -0.23 -8.73 -7.11
N TYR A 45 -0.72 -7.66 -7.75
CA TYR A 45 -1.16 -7.69 -9.14
C TYR A 45 -0.63 -6.49 -9.89
N PHE A 46 -0.30 -6.69 -11.17
CA PHE A 46 -0.05 -5.58 -12.08
C PHE A 46 -1.35 -5.16 -12.75
N ALA A 47 -1.40 -3.91 -13.19
CA ALA A 47 -2.56 -3.33 -13.87
C ALA A 47 -2.08 -2.41 -15.00
N PHE A 48 -2.99 -2.08 -15.91
CA PHE A 48 -2.71 -1.20 -17.05
C PHE A 48 -3.72 -0.05 -17.07
N GLY A 49 -3.86 0.65 -15.96
CA GLY A 49 -4.78 1.75 -15.81
C GLY A 49 -4.10 2.94 -15.16
N LYS A 50 -4.80 3.58 -14.26
CA LYS A 50 -4.26 4.71 -13.51
C LYS A 50 -3.04 4.31 -12.67
N HIS A 51 -3.06 3.09 -12.14
CA HIS A 51 -1.95 2.53 -11.37
C HIS A 51 -1.42 1.31 -12.09
N ASP A 52 -0.12 1.04 -11.90
CA ASP A 52 0.56 -0.07 -12.58
C ASP A 52 0.66 -1.32 -11.72
N ALA A 53 0.62 -1.16 -10.40
CA ALA A 53 0.62 -2.28 -9.47
C ALA A 53 -0.35 -2.03 -8.32
N ILE A 54 -0.99 -3.10 -7.88
CA ILE A 54 -1.96 -3.07 -6.78
C ILE A 54 -1.53 -4.15 -5.80
N VAL A 55 -1.24 -3.73 -4.56
CA VAL A 55 -0.66 -4.61 -3.55
C VAL A 55 -1.46 -4.52 -2.26
N LEU A 56 -1.86 -5.67 -1.74
CA LEU A 56 -2.46 -5.79 -0.42
C LEU A 56 -1.40 -6.28 0.54
N VAL A 57 -1.19 -5.56 1.63
CA VAL A 57 -0.15 -5.89 2.60
C VAL A 57 -0.69 -5.84 4.03
N ASP A 58 -0.08 -6.63 4.90
CA ASP A 58 -0.21 -6.50 6.34
C ASP A 58 1.05 -5.81 6.85
N LEU A 59 0.89 -4.82 7.71
CA LEU A 59 2.01 -4.13 8.37
C LEU A 59 1.66 -3.89 9.84
N PRO A 60 2.66 -3.80 10.72
CA PRO A 60 2.40 -3.67 12.17
C PRO A 60 1.60 -2.43 12.54
N ASP A 61 1.91 -1.29 11.90
CA ASP A 61 1.31 -0.01 12.23
C ASP A 61 1.52 1.01 11.11
N ASN A 62 0.95 2.19 11.29
CA ASN A 62 1.04 3.27 10.29
C ASN A 62 2.47 3.79 10.13
N VAL A 63 3.28 3.75 11.18
CA VAL A 63 4.69 4.19 11.10
C VAL A 63 5.46 3.27 10.17
N SER A 64 5.26 1.96 10.29
CA SER A 64 5.88 0.97 9.41
C SER A 64 5.40 1.14 7.95
N ALA A 65 4.12 1.41 7.76
CA ALA A 65 3.56 1.67 6.44
C ALA A 65 4.18 2.93 5.82
N ALA A 66 4.32 3.98 6.61
CA ALA A 66 4.96 5.22 6.15
C ALA A 66 6.44 4.99 5.82
N ALA A 67 7.15 4.22 6.63
CA ALA A 67 8.56 3.91 6.38
C ALA A 67 8.74 3.17 5.06
N ALA A 68 7.91 2.16 4.79
CA ALA A 68 7.94 1.43 3.53
C ALA A 68 7.63 2.36 2.34
N SER A 69 6.61 3.21 2.48
CA SER A 69 6.22 4.15 1.45
C SER A 69 7.35 5.15 1.13
N LEU A 70 7.96 5.72 2.16
CA LEU A 70 9.08 6.66 1.98
C LEU A 70 10.25 6.01 1.27
N ALA A 71 10.62 4.80 1.67
CA ALA A 71 11.73 4.07 1.06
C ALA A 71 11.47 3.77 -0.42
N ILE A 72 10.26 3.33 -0.74
CA ILE A 72 9.87 3.00 -2.11
C ILE A 72 9.86 4.26 -2.98
N ASN A 73 9.24 5.34 -2.50
CA ASN A 73 9.16 6.60 -3.26
C ASN A 73 10.52 7.28 -3.40
N ALA A 74 11.41 7.12 -2.43
CA ALA A 74 12.76 7.71 -2.50
C ALA A 74 13.60 7.11 -3.63
N SER A 75 13.24 5.92 -4.13
CA SER A 75 13.97 5.31 -5.25
C SER A 75 13.85 6.09 -6.55
N GLY A 76 12.80 6.90 -6.69
CA GLY A 76 12.52 7.64 -7.92
C GLY A 76 11.91 6.78 -9.04
N ALA A 77 11.81 5.48 -8.84
CA ALA A 77 11.27 4.54 -9.84
C ALA A 77 9.76 4.35 -9.71
N VAL A 78 9.21 4.62 -8.55
CA VAL A 78 7.80 4.35 -8.23
C VAL A 78 7.25 5.46 -7.34
N THR A 79 6.02 5.85 -7.61
CA THR A 79 5.23 6.67 -6.69
C THR A 79 4.07 5.81 -6.17
N THR A 80 3.74 5.93 -4.89
CA THR A 80 2.70 5.11 -4.29
C THR A 80 1.66 5.95 -3.58
N THR A 81 0.44 5.41 -3.52
CA THR A 81 -0.59 5.84 -2.59
C THR A 81 -0.89 4.68 -1.66
N THR A 82 -1.06 4.96 -0.39
CA THR A 82 -1.33 3.94 0.63
C THR A 82 -2.65 4.25 1.32
N THR A 83 -3.56 3.30 1.29
CA THR A 83 -4.88 3.42 1.91
C THR A 83 -4.98 2.43 3.06
N VAL A 84 -5.35 2.93 4.24
CA VAL A 84 -5.61 2.07 5.40
C VAL A 84 -6.95 1.38 5.17
N LEU A 85 -6.96 0.06 5.32
CA LEU A 85 -8.16 -0.74 5.12
C LEU A 85 -8.70 -1.20 6.47
N LEU A 86 -10.01 -1.26 6.57
CA LEU A 86 -10.69 -1.78 7.75
C LEU A 86 -11.44 -3.05 7.39
N THR A 87 -11.41 -4.01 8.30
CA THR A 87 -12.26 -5.21 8.17
C THR A 87 -13.70 -4.85 8.50
N PRO A 88 -14.68 -5.66 8.03
CA PRO A 88 -16.07 -5.48 8.46
C PRO A 88 -16.23 -5.48 9.98
N GLY A 89 -15.47 -6.33 10.69
CA GLY A 89 -15.49 -6.36 12.15
C GLY A 89 -15.01 -5.07 12.79
N GLU A 90 -13.98 -4.45 12.22
CA GLU A 90 -13.51 -3.16 12.70
C GLU A 90 -14.55 -2.06 12.49
N VAL A 91 -15.29 -2.11 11.40
CA VAL A 91 -16.40 -1.18 11.16
C VAL A 91 -17.52 -1.43 12.15
N ASP A 92 -17.81 -2.69 12.49
CA ASP A 92 -18.78 -3.02 13.52
C ASP A 92 -18.41 -2.41 14.87
N GLU A 93 -17.12 -2.41 15.21
CA GLU A 93 -16.63 -1.76 16.43
C GLU A 93 -16.75 -0.23 16.34
N ALA A 94 -16.43 0.33 15.19
CA ALA A 94 -16.48 1.78 14.98
C ALA A 94 -17.92 2.32 15.17
N VAL A 95 -18.93 1.63 14.66
CA VAL A 95 -20.31 2.09 14.75
C VAL A 95 -20.84 2.08 16.19
N LYS A 96 -20.16 1.36 17.08
CA LYS A 96 -20.52 1.35 18.50
C LYS A 96 -19.97 2.55 19.26
N LYS A 97 -19.04 3.28 18.69
CA LYS A 97 -18.47 4.47 19.31
C LYS A 97 -19.41 5.65 19.07
N SER A 98 -19.77 6.34 20.15
CA SER A 98 -20.60 7.52 20.05
C SER A 98 -19.73 8.75 19.76
N VAL A 99 -19.97 9.37 18.61
CA VAL A 99 -19.24 10.57 18.21
C VAL A 99 -20.24 11.68 17.94
N PRO A 100 -20.38 12.64 18.89
CA PRO A 100 -21.23 13.80 18.65
C PRO A 100 -20.66 14.62 17.48
N TYR A 101 -21.51 14.88 16.51
CA TYR A 101 -21.08 15.67 15.37
C TYR A 101 -22.22 16.53 14.88
N ARG A 102 -21.92 17.80 14.66
CA ARG A 102 -22.85 18.75 14.08
C ARG A 102 -22.52 18.94 12.60
N ALA A 103 -23.45 18.58 11.73
CA ALA A 103 -23.26 18.73 10.29
C ALA A 103 -23.07 20.21 9.91
N PRO A 104 -22.34 20.49 8.81
CA PRO A 104 -22.18 21.88 8.38
C PRO A 104 -23.54 22.59 8.19
N GLY A 105 -23.65 23.78 8.74
CA GLY A 105 -24.87 24.57 8.67
C GLY A 105 -26.00 24.18 9.64
N GLN A 106 -25.77 23.22 10.47
CA GLN A 106 -26.74 22.78 11.47
C GLN A 106 -26.65 23.52 12.78
#